data_86c6bc4464610a1e96f2f9d79da7b769
#
_entry.id   86c6bc4464610a1e96f2f9d79da7b769
#
_cell.length_a   1.000
_cell.length_b   1.000
_cell.length_c   1.000
_cell.angle_alpha   90.00
_cell.angle_beta   90.00
_cell.angle_gamma   90.00
#
_symmetry.space_group_name_H-M   'P 1'
#
loop_
_entity.id
_entity.type
_entity.pdbx_description
1 polymer ?
#
loop_
_entity_poly.entity_id
_entity_poly.type
_entity_poly.pdbx_seq_one_letter_code
_entity_poly.pdbx_strand_id
1 'polypeptide(L)'
;FNLYVYMAPTYDGSATLYSMPIAGLDDYRSSMTTLSKLIAEAGEDNTDNSLFTAEQQKAFWDAVNEGGTAFAQEIVDSCVAAGYADEGDVAAAASAWGFDGLAADATAKDFFLAIAEKYDWNFASMEAETAGSALSDLIPADVYAYSTTGVATGADVDTVSGIVKTGDYSMTITTTELSNSMIYQLQLPIASLDYYGDRSLYDYDNHSYGFKKGDLSKVRSVTGNPLGAGAYTFNKYSDG
;
A
#
# COMPACT_ATOMS: atom_id res chain seq x y z
N PHE A 1 -9.37 -16.89 -4.21
CA PHE A 1 -8.02 -16.36 -4.00
C PHE A 1 -7.81 -15.03 -4.69
N ASN A 2 -7.78 -14.93 -6.03
CA ASN A 2 -7.44 -13.70 -6.77
C ASN A 2 -8.20 -12.46 -6.30
N LEU A 3 -9.52 -12.52 -6.23
CA LEU A 3 -10.33 -11.38 -5.81
C LEU A 3 -9.92 -10.88 -4.42
N TYR A 4 -9.68 -11.80 -3.49
CA TYR A 4 -9.29 -11.43 -2.13
C TYR A 4 -7.90 -10.82 -2.03
N VAL A 5 -6.97 -11.14 -2.94
CA VAL A 5 -5.68 -10.44 -3.03
C VAL A 5 -5.89 -8.97 -3.34
N TYR A 6 -6.69 -8.65 -4.37
CA TYR A 6 -6.98 -7.26 -4.75
C TYR A 6 -7.84 -6.50 -3.73
N MET A 7 -8.63 -7.21 -2.95
CA MET A 7 -9.50 -6.63 -1.92
C MET A 7 -8.88 -6.62 -0.53
N ALA A 8 -7.70 -7.20 -0.38
CA ALA A 8 -7.01 -7.21 0.90
C ALA A 8 -6.78 -5.77 1.43
N PRO A 9 -6.97 -5.54 2.75
CA PRO A 9 -6.75 -4.21 3.34
C PRO A 9 -5.36 -3.63 3.06
N THR A 10 -4.35 -4.50 2.97
CA THR A 10 -2.95 -4.15 2.70
C THR A 10 -2.56 -4.21 1.22
N TYR A 11 -3.53 -4.35 0.31
CA TYR A 11 -3.24 -4.26 -1.13
C TYR A 11 -2.97 -2.81 -1.53
N ASP A 12 -1.82 -2.59 -2.14
CA ASP A 12 -1.24 -1.29 -2.49
C ASP A 12 -1.17 -1.02 -4.00
N GLY A 13 -1.78 -1.88 -4.80
CA GLY A 13 -1.87 -1.69 -6.25
C GLY A 13 -3.08 -0.84 -6.68
N SER A 14 -3.51 -1.00 -7.94
CA SER A 14 -4.61 -0.23 -8.52
C SER A 14 -5.89 -0.30 -7.68
N ALA A 15 -6.47 0.88 -7.39
CA ALA A 15 -7.73 1.01 -6.67
C ALA A 15 -8.95 0.46 -7.41
N THR A 16 -8.84 0.18 -8.71
CA THR A 16 -9.98 -0.18 -9.57
C THR A 16 -10.88 -1.26 -9.00
N LEU A 17 -10.32 -2.27 -8.32
CA LEU A 17 -11.09 -3.38 -7.80
C LEU A 17 -11.62 -3.14 -6.39
N TYR A 18 -10.82 -2.56 -5.51
CA TYR A 18 -11.24 -2.32 -4.14
C TYR A 18 -12.07 -1.04 -3.95
N SER A 19 -12.24 -0.23 -5.00
CA SER A 19 -13.19 0.89 -5.04
C SER A 19 -14.55 0.50 -5.65
N MET A 20 -14.75 -0.76 -6.03
CA MET A 20 -16.05 -1.22 -6.54
C MET A 20 -17.09 -1.28 -5.40
N PRO A 21 -18.37 -0.98 -5.68
CA PRO A 21 -19.43 -1.01 -4.70
C PRO A 21 -19.88 -2.45 -4.39
N ILE A 22 -18.96 -3.29 -3.92
CA ILE A 22 -19.25 -4.68 -3.53
C ILE A 22 -19.74 -4.71 -2.09
N ALA A 23 -20.83 -5.39 -1.82
CA ALA A 23 -21.41 -5.48 -0.49
C ALA A 23 -20.41 -6.05 0.53
N GLY A 24 -20.18 -5.33 1.65
CA GLY A 24 -19.26 -5.71 2.72
C GLY A 24 -17.77 -5.53 2.40
N LEU A 25 -17.40 -4.93 1.26
CA LEU A 25 -16.01 -4.69 0.93
C LEU A 25 -15.40 -3.61 1.84
N ASP A 26 -16.12 -2.53 2.09
CA ASP A 26 -15.66 -1.45 2.97
C ASP A 26 -15.44 -1.97 4.41
N ASP A 27 -16.37 -2.77 4.93
CA ASP A 27 -16.25 -3.40 6.26
C ASP A 27 -15.02 -4.32 6.32
N TYR A 28 -14.81 -5.13 5.28
CA TYR A 28 -13.65 -6.02 5.19
C TYR A 28 -12.33 -5.25 5.16
N ARG A 29 -12.26 -4.16 4.38
CA ARG A 29 -11.05 -3.35 4.27
C ARG A 29 -10.79 -2.51 5.51
N SER A 30 -11.81 -1.88 6.09
CA SER A 30 -11.68 -1.03 7.28
C SER A 30 -11.43 -1.82 8.59
N SER A 31 -11.61 -3.13 8.57
CA SER A 31 -11.29 -3.99 9.72
C SER A 31 -9.80 -4.11 10.03
N MET A 32 -8.96 -3.55 9.15
CA MET A 32 -7.50 -3.60 9.27
C MET A 32 -6.89 -2.35 8.63
N THR A 33 -5.79 -1.86 9.19
CA THR A 33 -4.97 -0.81 8.57
C THR A 33 -3.49 -1.20 8.59
N THR A 34 -2.63 -0.39 7.97
CA THR A 34 -1.18 -0.65 7.99
C THR A 34 -0.54 -0.17 9.28
N LEU A 35 0.54 -0.83 9.69
CA LEU A 35 1.29 -0.46 10.88
C LEU A 35 1.89 0.95 10.76
N SER A 36 2.40 1.31 9.56
CA SER A 36 2.92 2.66 9.28
C SER A 36 1.89 3.75 9.55
N LYS A 37 0.67 3.57 9.03
CA LYS A 37 -0.44 4.52 9.24
C LYS A 37 -0.83 4.62 10.71
N LEU A 38 -0.94 3.50 11.41
CA LEU A 38 -1.26 3.49 12.85
C LEU A 38 -0.26 4.27 13.68
N ILE A 39 1.04 4.06 13.44
CA ILE A 39 2.10 4.74 14.18
C ILE A 39 2.09 6.24 13.85
N ALA A 40 1.88 6.59 12.57
CA ALA A 40 1.82 7.98 12.13
C ALA A 40 0.64 8.74 12.75
N GLU A 41 -0.56 8.14 12.74
CA GLU A 41 -1.76 8.72 13.35
C GLU A 41 -1.65 8.86 14.89
N ALA A 42 -0.93 7.96 15.55
CA ALA A 42 -0.66 8.05 16.98
C ALA A 42 0.26 9.23 17.33
N GLY A 43 1.13 9.63 16.40
CA GLY A 43 2.10 10.72 16.58
C GLY A 43 3.44 10.30 17.17
N GLU A 44 4.45 11.14 17.00
CA GLU A 44 5.84 10.83 17.36
C GLU A 44 6.04 10.62 18.87
N ASP A 45 5.32 11.35 19.70
CA ASP A 45 5.47 11.34 21.16
C ASP A 45 4.58 10.28 21.86
N ASN A 46 3.68 9.62 21.14
CA ASN A 46 2.75 8.67 21.73
C ASN A 46 3.34 7.26 21.82
N THR A 47 3.80 6.88 22.99
CA THR A 47 4.37 5.56 23.29
C THR A 47 3.37 4.60 23.97
N ASP A 48 2.19 5.06 24.33
CA ASP A 48 1.15 4.26 24.99
C ASP A 48 0.13 3.76 23.94
N ASN A 49 0.46 2.65 23.29
CA ASN A 49 -0.40 2.06 22.29
C ASN A 49 -0.42 0.52 22.42
N SER A 50 -1.63 -0.06 22.33
CA SER A 50 -1.82 -1.51 22.39
C SER A 50 -1.63 -2.23 21.05
N LEU A 51 -1.53 -1.49 19.94
CA LEU A 51 -1.49 -2.01 18.57
C LEU A 51 -0.07 -2.11 18.00
N PHE A 52 0.89 -1.43 18.61
CA PHE A 52 2.30 -1.48 18.25
C PHE A 52 3.19 -1.26 19.49
N THR A 53 4.46 -1.66 19.39
CA THR A 53 5.42 -1.51 20.51
C THR A 53 6.13 -0.15 20.48
N ALA A 54 6.71 0.25 21.62
CA ALA A 54 7.54 1.45 21.69
C ALA A 54 8.77 1.38 20.77
N GLU A 55 9.34 0.17 20.58
CA GLU A 55 10.44 -0.05 19.64
C GLU A 55 9.99 0.18 18.19
N GLN A 56 8.81 -0.31 17.80
CA GLN A 56 8.26 -0.09 16.47
C GLN A 56 8.01 1.38 16.21
N GLN A 57 7.44 2.10 17.18
CA GLN A 57 7.21 3.52 17.08
C GLN A 57 8.52 4.29 16.91
N LYS A 58 9.49 3.99 17.78
CA LYS A 58 10.80 4.65 17.71
C LYS A 58 11.48 4.40 16.37
N ALA A 59 11.53 3.15 15.92
CA ALA A 59 12.17 2.80 14.66
C ALA A 59 11.49 3.50 13.46
N PHE A 60 10.15 3.60 13.48
CA PHE A 60 9.40 4.30 12.45
C PHE A 60 9.74 5.79 12.40
N TRP A 61 9.71 6.48 13.55
CA TRP A 61 9.98 7.92 13.59
C TRP A 61 11.46 8.25 13.38
N ASP A 62 12.40 7.40 13.82
CA ASP A 62 13.82 7.53 13.46
C ASP A 62 13.98 7.46 11.93
N ALA A 63 13.34 6.50 11.28
CA ALA A 63 13.40 6.36 9.81
C ALA A 63 12.74 7.53 9.07
N VAL A 64 11.62 8.07 9.56
CA VAL A 64 10.98 9.29 9.03
C VAL A 64 11.89 10.50 9.19
N ASN A 65 12.50 10.66 10.37
CA ASN A 65 13.35 11.80 10.69
C ASN A 65 14.66 11.81 9.88
N GLU A 66 15.20 10.64 9.57
CA GLU A 66 16.45 10.49 8.79
C GLU A 66 16.16 10.24 7.32
N GLY A 67 15.65 9.05 6.97
CA GLY A 67 15.45 8.62 5.60
C GLY A 67 14.35 9.39 4.87
N GLY A 68 13.23 9.63 5.55
CA GLY A 68 12.13 10.41 4.98
C GLY A 68 12.53 11.86 4.71
N THR A 69 13.22 12.49 5.67
CA THR A 69 13.74 13.85 5.50
C THR A 69 14.76 13.93 4.35
N ALA A 70 15.65 12.93 4.24
CA ALA A 70 16.62 12.86 3.14
C ALA A 70 15.92 12.70 1.77
N PHE A 71 14.90 11.86 1.69
CA PHE A 71 14.10 11.68 0.48
C PHE A 71 13.47 13.00 0.00
N ALA A 72 12.82 13.74 0.90
CA ALA A 72 12.22 15.03 0.56
C ALA A 72 13.29 16.08 0.23
N GLN A 73 14.45 16.05 0.89
CA GLN A 73 15.54 16.98 0.60
C GLN A 73 16.08 16.78 -0.82
N GLU A 74 16.20 15.54 -1.32
CA GLU A 74 16.62 15.27 -2.69
C GLU A 74 15.64 15.86 -3.71
N ILE A 75 14.33 15.90 -3.40
CA ILE A 75 13.32 16.57 -4.23
C ILE A 75 13.55 18.10 -4.22
N VAL A 76 13.76 18.68 -3.03
CA VAL A 76 14.06 20.11 -2.89
C VAL A 76 15.31 20.50 -3.70
N ASP A 77 16.39 19.73 -3.54
CA ASP A 77 17.65 19.97 -4.24
C ASP A 77 17.47 19.87 -5.77
N SER A 78 16.65 18.96 -6.24
CA SER A 78 16.29 18.81 -7.65
C SER A 78 15.53 20.04 -8.17
N CYS A 79 14.56 20.56 -7.40
CA CYS A 79 13.82 21.76 -7.74
C CYS A 79 14.73 23.01 -7.78
N VAL A 80 15.63 23.14 -6.82
CA VAL A 80 16.63 24.23 -6.78
C VAL A 80 17.57 24.15 -7.99
N ALA A 81 18.10 22.96 -8.29
CA ALA A 81 18.97 22.75 -9.44
C ALA A 81 18.28 23.05 -10.78
N ALA A 82 16.96 22.83 -10.85
CA ALA A 82 16.15 23.16 -12.03
C ALA A 82 15.68 24.63 -12.07
N GLY A 83 15.94 25.41 -11.04
CA GLY A 83 15.55 26.82 -10.94
C GLY A 83 14.07 27.05 -10.63
N TYR A 84 13.40 26.08 -10.03
CA TYR A 84 11.99 26.19 -9.61
C TYR A 84 11.82 26.71 -8.19
N ALA A 85 12.88 26.70 -7.39
CA ALA A 85 12.90 27.25 -6.04
C ALA A 85 14.27 27.85 -5.70
N ASP A 86 14.32 28.79 -4.77
CA ASP A 86 15.56 29.28 -4.20
C ASP A 86 16.12 28.29 -3.16
N GLU A 87 17.45 28.35 -2.91
CA GLU A 87 18.10 27.54 -1.89
C GLU A 87 17.47 27.77 -0.52
N GLY A 88 17.00 26.68 0.13
CA GLY A 88 16.34 26.71 1.42
C GLY A 88 14.83 27.02 1.38
N ASP A 89 14.25 27.34 0.23
CA ASP A 89 12.80 27.52 0.09
C ASP A 89 12.08 26.19 -0.19
N VAL A 90 11.89 25.42 0.88
CA VAL A 90 11.20 24.12 0.82
C VAL A 90 9.75 24.27 0.37
N ALA A 91 9.06 25.34 0.79
CA ALA A 91 7.66 25.54 0.42
C ALA A 91 7.50 25.79 -1.09
N ALA A 92 8.39 26.60 -1.69
CA ALA A 92 8.39 26.80 -3.14
C ALA A 92 8.74 25.53 -3.91
N ALA A 93 9.72 24.75 -3.44
CA ALA A 93 10.09 23.48 -4.04
C ALA A 93 8.93 22.46 -3.98
N ALA A 94 8.27 22.34 -2.83
CA ALA A 94 7.11 21.46 -2.67
C ALA A 94 5.95 21.86 -3.60
N SER A 95 5.64 23.16 -3.70
CA SER A 95 4.61 23.68 -4.62
C SER A 95 4.95 23.37 -6.07
N ALA A 96 6.22 23.58 -6.49
CA ALA A 96 6.70 23.23 -7.81
C ALA A 96 6.60 21.73 -8.12
N TRP A 97 6.69 20.87 -7.08
CA TRP A 97 6.54 19.42 -7.17
C TRP A 97 5.07 18.96 -7.12
N GLY A 98 4.11 19.87 -6.89
CA GLY A 98 2.68 19.59 -6.85
C GLY A 98 2.13 19.37 -5.43
N PHE A 99 2.82 19.89 -4.40
CA PHE A 99 2.40 19.88 -3.00
C PHE A 99 2.23 21.32 -2.49
N ASP A 100 1.04 21.85 -2.66
CA ASP A 100 0.70 23.20 -2.22
C ASP A 100 0.35 23.25 -0.73
N GLY A 101 0.53 24.44 -0.13
CA GLY A 101 0.02 24.76 1.20
C GLY A 101 0.99 24.52 2.35
N LEU A 102 2.26 24.16 2.09
CA LEU A 102 3.28 24.15 3.13
C LEU A 102 3.55 25.58 3.66
N ALA A 103 3.87 25.68 4.95
CA ALA A 103 4.24 26.94 5.56
C ALA A 103 5.56 27.47 4.96
N ALA A 104 5.75 28.81 4.97
CA ALA A 104 6.95 29.42 4.38
C ALA A 104 8.25 29.03 5.11
N ASP A 105 8.16 28.57 6.36
CA ASP A 105 9.27 28.07 7.17
C ASP A 105 9.31 26.53 7.23
N ALA A 106 8.60 25.85 6.31
CA ALA A 106 8.56 24.39 6.26
C ALA A 106 9.95 23.78 6.05
N THR A 107 10.17 22.67 6.70
CA THR A 107 11.38 21.85 6.59
C THR A 107 11.20 20.72 5.57
N ALA A 108 12.28 20.07 5.17
CA ALA A 108 12.21 18.84 4.36
C ALA A 108 11.42 17.72 5.06
N LYS A 109 11.44 17.64 6.40
CA LYS A 109 10.58 16.73 7.16
C LYS A 109 9.10 17.07 6.94
N ASP A 110 8.70 18.35 7.01
CA ASP A 110 7.30 18.75 6.79
C ASP A 110 6.85 18.40 5.35
N PHE A 111 7.73 18.55 4.39
CA PHE A 111 7.45 18.13 3.02
C PHE A 111 7.31 16.60 2.90
N PHE A 112 8.17 15.83 3.53
CA PHE A 112 8.02 14.38 3.60
C PHE A 112 6.69 13.97 4.23
N LEU A 113 6.29 14.61 5.32
CA LEU A 113 5.00 14.34 5.98
C LEU A 113 3.81 14.62 5.04
N ALA A 114 3.88 15.71 4.26
CA ALA A 114 2.84 15.99 3.25
C ALA A 114 2.78 14.93 2.13
N ILE A 115 3.94 14.41 1.69
CA ILE A 115 4.01 13.29 0.76
C ILE A 115 3.38 12.05 1.41
N ALA A 116 3.76 11.73 2.63
CA ALA A 116 3.27 10.55 3.34
C ALA A 116 1.74 10.60 3.56
N GLU A 117 1.18 11.75 3.89
CA GLU A 117 -0.26 11.96 4.02
C GLU A 117 -0.99 11.77 2.68
N LYS A 118 -0.47 12.33 1.58
CA LYS A 118 -1.03 12.16 0.23
C LYS A 118 -1.13 10.69 -0.17
N TYR A 119 -0.16 9.88 0.22
CA TYR A 119 -0.08 8.45 -0.11
C TYR A 119 -0.53 7.52 1.03
N ASP A 120 -1.22 8.06 2.04
CA ASP A 120 -1.76 7.29 3.17
C ASP A 120 -0.69 6.41 3.86
N TRP A 121 0.54 6.93 3.98
CA TRP A 121 1.71 6.25 4.57
C TRP A 121 2.11 4.95 3.86
N ASN A 122 1.77 4.81 2.59
CA ASN A 122 2.19 3.70 1.75
C ASN A 122 3.53 4.01 1.09
N PHE A 123 4.62 3.51 1.64
CA PHE A 123 5.98 3.80 1.17
C PHE A 123 6.21 3.40 -0.28
N ALA A 124 5.63 2.28 -0.73
CA ALA A 124 5.76 1.87 -2.13
C ALA A 124 5.07 2.84 -3.10
N SER A 125 3.93 3.41 -2.71
CA SER A 125 3.26 4.44 -3.51
C SER A 125 4.00 5.77 -3.50
N MET A 126 4.69 6.10 -2.40
CA MET A 126 5.51 7.31 -2.27
C MET A 126 6.74 7.29 -3.19
N GLU A 127 7.20 6.11 -3.64
CA GLU A 127 8.28 5.99 -4.63
C GLU A 127 7.99 6.72 -5.96
N ALA A 128 6.71 7.03 -6.24
CA ALA A 128 6.32 7.84 -7.39
C ALA A 128 6.89 9.26 -7.35
N GLU A 129 7.28 9.75 -6.17
CA GLU A 129 7.86 11.09 -5.97
C GLU A 129 9.40 11.08 -5.95
N THR A 130 10.04 9.96 -6.24
CA THR A 130 11.52 9.83 -6.23
C THR A 130 12.18 10.83 -7.19
N ALA A 131 13.10 11.64 -6.65
CA ALA A 131 13.94 12.57 -7.44
C ALA A 131 15.41 12.14 -7.52
N GLY A 132 15.85 11.25 -6.64
CA GLY A 132 17.21 10.73 -6.54
C GLY A 132 17.21 9.28 -6.08
N SER A 133 17.48 9.05 -4.78
CA SER A 133 17.44 7.72 -4.17
C SER A 133 16.00 7.21 -4.04
N ALA A 134 15.80 5.90 -4.18
CA ALA A 134 14.53 5.29 -3.84
C ALA A 134 14.29 5.38 -2.32
N LEU A 135 13.03 5.54 -1.90
CA LEU A 135 12.69 5.59 -0.48
C LEU A 135 13.06 4.28 0.23
N SER A 136 12.96 3.15 -0.48
CA SER A 136 13.41 1.82 -0.01
C SER A 136 14.90 1.70 0.25
N ASP A 137 15.72 2.59 -0.30
CA ASP A 137 17.16 2.66 -0.01
C ASP A 137 17.49 3.54 1.21
N LEU A 138 16.58 4.44 1.57
CA LEU A 138 16.74 5.42 2.64
C LEU A 138 16.07 4.99 3.96
N ILE A 139 15.03 4.16 3.89
CA ILE A 139 14.32 3.63 5.06
C ILE A 139 14.75 2.17 5.30
N PRO A 140 15.07 1.77 6.56
CA PRO A 140 15.37 0.38 6.90
C PRO A 140 14.27 -0.58 6.41
N ALA A 141 14.66 -1.72 5.84
CA ALA A 141 13.73 -2.64 5.17
C ALA A 141 12.63 -3.20 6.09
N ASP A 142 12.92 -3.38 7.38
CA ASP A 142 11.95 -3.79 8.40
C ASP A 142 10.90 -2.70 8.67
N VAL A 143 11.31 -1.42 8.70
CA VAL A 143 10.38 -0.27 8.83
C VAL A 143 9.62 -0.04 7.54
N TYR A 144 10.27 -0.17 6.38
CA TYR A 144 9.61 -0.09 5.08
C TYR A 144 8.43 -1.10 4.98
N ALA A 145 8.61 -2.30 5.54
CA ALA A 145 7.57 -3.32 5.58
C ALA A 145 6.34 -2.92 6.43
N TYR A 146 6.43 -1.92 7.32
CA TYR A 146 5.28 -1.45 8.10
C TYR A 146 4.15 -0.91 7.21
N SER A 147 4.47 -0.35 6.04
CA SER A 147 3.46 0.13 5.07
C SER A 147 2.66 -1.01 4.42
N THR A 148 3.07 -2.25 4.62
CA THR A 148 2.40 -3.45 4.09
C THR A 148 2.05 -4.48 5.18
N THR A 149 2.35 -4.17 6.44
CA THR A 149 1.99 -5.00 7.59
C THR A 149 0.61 -4.60 8.09
N GLY A 150 -0.36 -5.50 7.98
CA GLY A 150 -1.74 -5.27 8.42
C GLY A 150 -1.89 -5.48 9.93
N VAL A 151 -2.58 -4.55 10.57
CA VAL A 151 -2.96 -4.60 11.99
C VAL A 151 -4.47 -4.49 12.09
N ALA A 152 -5.10 -5.39 12.86
CA ALA A 152 -6.54 -5.37 13.09
C ALA A 152 -6.93 -4.16 13.95
N THR A 153 -7.88 -3.35 13.46
CA THR A 153 -8.28 -2.09 14.10
C THR A 153 -9.78 -1.98 14.36
N GLY A 154 -10.57 -2.86 13.77
CA GLY A 154 -12.03 -2.81 13.86
C GLY A 154 -12.64 -4.15 14.23
N ALA A 155 -13.92 -4.33 13.88
CA ALA A 155 -14.59 -5.62 14.00
C ALA A 155 -13.85 -6.66 13.14
N ASP A 156 -13.80 -7.89 13.64
CA ASP A 156 -13.19 -9.00 12.89
C ASP A 156 -14.12 -9.39 11.73
N VAL A 157 -13.79 -8.89 10.53
CA VAL A 157 -14.53 -9.14 9.30
C VAL A 157 -13.66 -9.98 8.37
N ASP A 158 -13.86 -11.29 8.39
CA ASP A 158 -13.02 -12.26 7.69
C ASP A 158 -13.29 -12.37 6.20
N THR A 159 -14.45 -11.88 5.73
CA THR A 159 -14.91 -12.10 4.37
C THR A 159 -15.63 -10.88 3.81
N VAL A 160 -15.65 -10.76 2.48
CA VAL A 160 -16.48 -9.79 1.76
C VAL A 160 -17.85 -10.44 1.53
N SER A 161 -18.88 -9.99 2.23
CA SER A 161 -20.21 -10.62 2.23
C SER A 161 -20.85 -10.67 0.83
N GLY A 162 -20.47 -9.76 -0.06
CA GLY A 162 -20.93 -9.72 -1.45
C GLY A 162 -20.22 -10.71 -2.39
N ILE A 163 -19.22 -11.46 -1.93
CA ILE A 163 -18.50 -12.44 -2.76
C ILE A 163 -18.79 -13.83 -2.23
N VAL A 164 -19.60 -14.58 -2.95
CA VAL A 164 -20.05 -15.92 -2.52
C VAL A 164 -19.72 -16.96 -3.60
N LYS A 165 -18.96 -17.98 -3.22
CA LYS A 165 -18.76 -19.19 -4.05
C LYS A 165 -20.06 -19.97 -4.08
N THR A 166 -20.61 -20.20 -5.26
CA THR A 166 -21.88 -20.92 -5.45
C THR A 166 -21.69 -22.31 -6.04
N GLY A 167 -20.45 -22.67 -6.42
CA GLY A 167 -20.08 -23.98 -6.94
C GLY A 167 -18.59 -24.02 -7.28
N ASP A 168 -18.12 -25.16 -7.81
CA ASP A 168 -16.69 -25.34 -8.11
C ASP A 168 -16.17 -24.35 -9.16
N TYR A 169 -17.04 -23.90 -10.07
CA TYR A 169 -16.72 -23.01 -11.18
C TYR A 169 -17.63 -21.78 -11.23
N SER A 170 -18.32 -21.48 -10.14
CA SER A 170 -19.28 -20.36 -10.09
C SER A 170 -19.19 -19.58 -8.81
N MET A 171 -19.40 -18.27 -8.93
CA MET A 171 -19.52 -17.34 -7.81
C MET A 171 -20.58 -16.28 -8.11
N THR A 172 -21.12 -15.71 -7.05
CA THR A 172 -21.98 -14.53 -7.13
C THR A 172 -21.25 -13.33 -6.53
N ILE A 173 -21.31 -12.20 -7.22
CA ILE A 173 -20.82 -10.91 -6.71
C ILE A 173 -22.04 -10.01 -6.57
N THR A 174 -22.32 -9.58 -5.34
CA THR A 174 -23.43 -8.67 -5.00
C THR A 174 -22.89 -7.27 -4.82
N THR A 175 -23.55 -6.31 -5.44
CA THR A 175 -23.15 -4.90 -5.39
C THR A 175 -24.24 -4.05 -4.73
N THR A 176 -23.83 -2.97 -4.07
CA THR A 176 -24.74 -2.04 -3.40
C THR A 176 -25.37 -1.03 -4.37
N GLU A 177 -24.75 -0.85 -5.55
CA GLU A 177 -25.26 -0.01 -6.62
C GLU A 177 -24.89 -0.58 -8.00
N LEU A 178 -25.57 -0.10 -9.04
CA LEU A 178 -25.27 -0.48 -10.43
C LEU A 178 -24.11 0.36 -10.98
N SER A 179 -23.08 -0.31 -11.47
CA SER A 179 -22.01 0.30 -12.24
C SER A 179 -21.88 -0.36 -13.61
N ASN A 180 -22.07 0.41 -14.67
CA ASN A 180 -21.98 -0.09 -16.06
C ASN A 180 -20.58 -0.58 -16.44
N SER A 181 -19.53 -0.12 -15.76
CA SER A 181 -18.13 -0.50 -16.01
C SER A 181 -17.70 -1.75 -15.24
N MET A 182 -18.45 -2.17 -14.22
CA MET A 182 -18.03 -3.23 -13.28
C MET A 182 -17.73 -4.56 -13.96
N ILE A 183 -18.53 -4.96 -14.94
CA ILE A 183 -18.31 -6.24 -15.65
C ILE A 183 -16.95 -6.26 -16.37
N TYR A 184 -16.47 -5.11 -16.82
CA TYR A 184 -15.14 -4.99 -17.44
C TYR A 184 -14.03 -4.97 -16.39
N GLN A 185 -14.27 -4.36 -15.23
CA GLN A 185 -13.32 -4.30 -14.12
C GLN A 185 -13.10 -5.67 -13.49
N LEU A 186 -14.11 -6.56 -13.54
CA LEU A 186 -14.03 -7.94 -13.05
C LEU A 186 -13.32 -8.90 -14.02
N GLN A 187 -12.88 -8.45 -15.21
CA GLN A 187 -12.08 -9.24 -16.13
C GLN A 187 -10.63 -9.34 -15.64
N LEU A 188 -10.42 -10.19 -14.63
CA LEU A 188 -9.11 -10.40 -14.02
C LEU A 188 -8.39 -11.62 -14.62
N PRO A 189 -7.08 -11.54 -14.82
CA PRO A 189 -6.27 -12.72 -15.06
C PRO A 189 -6.41 -13.70 -13.89
N ILE A 190 -6.61 -14.98 -14.18
CA ILE A 190 -6.64 -16.00 -13.13
C ILE A 190 -5.20 -16.37 -12.77
N ALA A 191 -4.83 -16.14 -11.51
CA ALA A 191 -3.53 -16.49 -10.97
C ALA A 191 -3.59 -17.80 -10.18
N SER A 192 -2.55 -18.62 -10.31
CA SER A 192 -2.45 -19.90 -9.60
C SER A 192 -2.27 -19.68 -8.10
N LEU A 193 -3.16 -20.26 -7.30
CA LEU A 193 -3.03 -20.28 -5.85
C LEU A 193 -1.70 -20.92 -5.40
N ASP A 194 -1.28 -21.99 -6.04
CA ASP A 194 -0.06 -22.73 -5.65
C ASP A 194 1.22 -21.93 -5.92
N TYR A 195 1.17 -21.00 -6.86
CA TYR A 195 2.32 -20.16 -7.18
C TYR A 195 2.32 -18.83 -6.43
N TYR A 196 1.19 -18.11 -6.47
CA TYR A 196 1.07 -16.76 -5.90
C TYR A 196 0.61 -16.75 -4.44
N GLY A 197 -0.01 -17.82 -3.94
CA GLY A 197 -0.51 -17.95 -2.59
C GLY A 197 0.11 -19.13 -1.84
N ASP A 198 -0.58 -19.53 -0.79
CA ASP A 198 -0.27 -20.73 -0.02
C ASP A 198 -1.52 -21.60 0.09
N ARG A 199 -1.46 -22.79 -0.53
CA ARG A 199 -2.60 -23.74 -0.53
C ARG A 199 -2.95 -24.22 0.88
N SER A 200 -1.99 -24.27 1.80
CA SER A 200 -2.24 -24.65 3.19
C SER A 200 -3.08 -23.63 3.96
N LEU A 201 -3.10 -22.37 3.46
CA LEU A 201 -3.90 -21.28 3.98
C LEU A 201 -5.19 -21.07 3.17
N TYR A 202 -5.62 -22.03 2.34
CA TYR A 202 -6.85 -21.92 1.58
C TYR A 202 -7.93 -22.86 2.13
N ASP A 203 -8.91 -22.25 2.76
CA ASP A 203 -10.13 -22.89 3.24
C ASP A 203 -11.29 -21.89 3.12
N TYR A 204 -12.08 -22.02 2.05
CA TYR A 204 -13.15 -21.10 1.76
C TYR A 204 -14.21 -21.05 2.88
N ASP A 205 -14.55 -22.18 3.47
CA ASP A 205 -15.61 -22.31 4.47
C ASP A 205 -15.19 -21.64 5.81
N ASN A 206 -13.88 -21.59 6.08
CA ASN A 206 -13.28 -20.89 7.22
C ASN A 206 -12.71 -19.51 6.84
N HIS A 207 -13.16 -18.91 5.74
CA HIS A 207 -12.78 -17.56 5.29
C HIS A 207 -11.26 -17.35 5.14
N SER A 208 -10.55 -18.39 4.75
CA SER A 208 -9.12 -18.36 4.46
C SER A 208 -8.88 -18.48 2.96
N TYR A 209 -8.20 -17.50 2.37
CA TYR A 209 -8.16 -17.31 0.92
C TYR A 209 -6.78 -17.53 0.31
N GLY A 210 -5.90 -18.31 0.97
CA GLY A 210 -4.58 -18.66 0.45
C GLY A 210 -3.47 -17.66 0.79
N PHE A 211 -3.73 -16.78 1.75
CA PHE A 211 -2.78 -15.89 2.40
C PHE A 211 -3.32 -15.51 3.79
N LYS A 212 -2.43 -15.08 4.69
CA LYS A 212 -2.85 -14.53 5.97
C LYS A 212 -3.42 -13.14 5.74
N LYS A 213 -4.63 -12.85 6.22
CA LYS A 213 -5.23 -11.51 6.12
C LYS A 213 -4.24 -10.45 6.62
N GLY A 214 -4.04 -9.41 5.83
CA GLY A 214 -3.07 -8.35 6.13
C GLY A 214 -1.63 -8.66 5.73
N ASP A 215 -1.34 -9.85 5.17
CA ASP A 215 0.01 -10.22 4.74
C ASP A 215 -0.01 -10.73 3.29
N LEU A 216 0.42 -9.90 2.36
CA LEU A 216 0.59 -10.22 0.94
C LEU A 216 2.06 -10.47 0.55
N SER A 217 2.96 -10.68 1.50
CA SER A 217 4.40 -10.83 1.26
C SER A 217 4.71 -11.96 0.26
N LYS A 218 4.01 -13.11 0.37
CA LYS A 218 4.15 -14.21 -0.58
C LYS A 218 3.74 -13.81 -2.00
N VAL A 219 2.63 -13.12 -2.16
CA VAL A 219 2.17 -12.63 -3.47
C VAL A 219 3.21 -11.69 -4.07
N ARG A 220 3.68 -10.70 -3.29
CA ARG A 220 4.68 -9.72 -3.74
C ARG A 220 6.00 -10.37 -4.14
N SER A 221 6.47 -11.36 -3.38
CA SER A 221 7.76 -12.02 -3.63
C SER A 221 7.87 -12.71 -4.99
N VAL A 222 6.74 -13.03 -5.64
CA VAL A 222 6.71 -13.74 -6.92
C VAL A 222 6.18 -12.90 -8.10
N THR A 223 5.72 -11.68 -7.85
CA THR A 223 5.18 -10.81 -8.93
C THR A 223 6.25 -10.39 -9.94
N GLY A 224 7.51 -10.26 -9.53
CA GLY A 224 8.64 -9.97 -10.41
C GLY A 224 8.98 -11.12 -11.38
N ASN A 225 8.44 -12.32 -11.16
CA ASN A 225 8.62 -13.48 -12.06
C ASN A 225 7.25 -14.13 -12.33
N PRO A 226 6.37 -13.49 -13.13
CA PRO A 226 4.99 -13.93 -13.31
C PRO A 226 4.87 -15.29 -13.99
N LEU A 227 3.99 -16.13 -13.45
CA LEU A 227 3.60 -17.40 -14.04
C LEU A 227 2.34 -17.20 -14.90
N GLY A 228 2.44 -17.48 -16.18
CA GLY A 228 1.32 -17.50 -17.12
C GLY A 228 0.92 -18.90 -17.54
N ALA A 229 -0.28 -19.04 -18.11
CA ALA A 229 -0.78 -20.28 -18.71
C ALA A 229 -0.60 -20.32 -20.25
N GLY A 230 0.11 -19.34 -20.82
CA GLY A 230 0.36 -19.25 -22.27
C GLY A 230 1.57 -20.07 -22.74
N ALA A 231 1.86 -19.95 -24.04
CA ALA A 231 2.96 -20.67 -24.69
C ALA A 231 4.35 -20.10 -24.39
N TYR A 232 4.42 -18.97 -23.69
CA TYR A 232 5.67 -18.27 -23.36
C TYR A 232 5.91 -18.25 -21.86
N THR A 233 7.17 -18.37 -21.47
CA THR A 233 7.63 -18.17 -20.10
C THR A 233 8.25 -16.80 -19.96
N PHE A 234 8.02 -16.14 -18.82
CA PHE A 234 8.71 -14.91 -18.47
C PHE A 234 10.21 -15.20 -18.30
N ASN A 235 11.06 -14.42 -18.90
CA ASN A 235 12.51 -14.57 -18.79
C ASN A 235 13.09 -13.51 -17.85
N LYS A 236 12.89 -12.24 -18.17
CA LYS A 236 13.33 -11.12 -17.32
C LYS A 236 12.61 -9.84 -17.73
N TYR A 237 12.53 -8.93 -16.79
CA TYR A 237 12.27 -7.51 -17.03
C TYR A 237 13.62 -6.77 -17.16
N SER A 238 13.72 -5.84 -18.10
CA SER A 238 14.85 -4.91 -18.20
C SER A 238 14.27 -3.55 -18.55
N ASP A 239 14.65 -2.55 -17.78
CA ASP A 239 14.39 -1.15 -18.11
C ASP A 239 15.06 -0.84 -19.45
N GLY A 240 14.27 -0.49 -20.45
CA GLY A 240 14.49 -0.36 -21.88
C GLY A 240 15.84 -0.10 -22.43
#